data_7ecd10bc8629626d2779bbda626974a5
#
_entry.id   7ecd10bc8629626d2779bbda626974a5
#
_cell.length_a   1.000
_cell.length_b   1.000
_cell.length_c   1.000
_cell.angle_alpha   90.00
_cell.angle_beta   90.00
_cell.angle_gamma   90.00
#
_symmetry.space_group_name_H-M   'P 1'
#
loop_
_entity.id
_entity.type
_entity.pdbx_description
1 polymer ?
#
loop_
_entity_poly.entity_id
_entity_poly.type
_entity_poly.pdbx_seq_one_letter_code
_entity_poly.pdbx_strand_id
1 'polypeptide(L)'
;MSKVTFESPVAELHGKYSKDGTIFRQKKYRSETGAVLHTCVQEAYVVDFPRDFKKNPPKGAELANMKRFGEAHRHSLALIKAGKLTPDELAALPAEEREAAEQLRAQLAVYKVRFEKQFKGTPDPQAPLLPKSSPDYNPNSSKPQRRRYYSLPTFLRAIISMELKSSEQ
;
A
#
# COMPACT_ATOMS: atom_id res chain seq x y z
N MET A 1 19.74 -7.21 -14.55
CA MET A 1 20.04 -6.09 -13.60
C MET A 1 21.49 -6.24 -13.13
N SER A 2 22.32 -5.24 -13.40
CA SER A 2 23.69 -5.20 -12.90
C SER A 2 23.70 -4.59 -11.51
N LYS A 3 24.35 -5.26 -10.56
CA LYS A 3 24.52 -4.78 -9.19
C LYS A 3 25.92 -4.21 -9.05
N VAL A 4 26.03 -2.95 -8.67
CA VAL A 4 27.31 -2.31 -8.37
C VAL A 4 27.36 -2.03 -6.88
N THR A 5 28.39 -2.56 -6.22
CA THR A 5 28.64 -2.32 -4.80
C THR A 5 29.75 -1.29 -4.69
N PHE A 6 29.48 -0.17 -4.04
CA PHE A 6 30.48 0.85 -3.76
C PHE A 6 31.14 0.59 -2.42
N GLU A 7 32.45 0.46 -2.42
CA GLU A 7 33.21 0.52 -1.19
C GLU A 7 33.46 1.99 -0.80
N SER A 8 33.42 2.25 0.50
CA SER A 8 33.64 3.58 1.10
C SER A 8 34.64 4.48 0.33
N PRO A 9 34.38 5.79 0.11
CA PRO A 9 33.93 6.71 1.15
C PRO A 9 32.53 7.32 0.97
N VAL A 10 31.69 6.78 0.11
CA VAL A 10 30.38 7.36 -0.13
C VAL A 10 29.39 6.82 0.91
N ALA A 11 29.26 7.51 2.03
CA ALA A 11 28.46 7.05 3.16
C ALA A 11 26.94 7.22 2.96
N GLU A 12 26.48 8.14 2.11
CA GLU A 12 25.05 8.42 1.94
C GLU A 12 24.72 8.83 0.50
N LEU A 13 24.32 7.87 -0.31
CA LEU A 13 23.68 8.11 -1.60
C LEU A 13 22.36 7.34 -1.65
N HIS A 14 21.25 8.05 -1.78
CA HIS A 14 19.93 7.43 -1.97
C HIS A 14 19.10 8.24 -2.95
N GLY A 15 18.29 7.54 -3.75
CA GLY A 15 17.44 8.15 -4.74
C GLY A 15 17.90 7.92 -6.18
N LYS A 16 17.25 8.60 -7.12
CA LYS A 16 17.52 8.50 -8.56
C LYS A 16 18.66 9.44 -8.91
N TYR A 17 19.79 8.90 -9.36
CA TYR A 17 21.00 9.67 -9.66
C TYR A 17 21.03 10.25 -11.08
N SER A 18 20.44 9.57 -12.06
CA SER A 18 20.51 10.00 -13.44
C SER A 18 19.21 9.76 -14.21
N LYS A 19 19.09 10.36 -15.40
CA LYS A 19 17.96 10.17 -16.32
C LYS A 19 17.89 8.75 -16.90
N ASP A 20 18.98 8.03 -16.86
CA ASP A 20 19.14 6.66 -17.36
C ASP A 20 18.66 5.57 -16.38
N GLY A 21 18.13 5.95 -15.23
CA GLY A 21 17.47 5.02 -14.34
C GLY A 21 18.34 4.39 -13.26
N THR A 22 19.55 4.89 -13.04
CA THR A 22 20.39 4.44 -11.91
C THR A 22 19.75 4.85 -10.59
N ILE A 23 19.44 3.88 -9.73
CA ILE A 23 18.86 4.09 -8.40
C ILE A 23 19.83 3.60 -7.36
N PHE A 24 20.18 4.47 -6.41
CA PHE A 24 20.97 4.11 -5.24
C PHE A 24 20.05 3.79 -4.06
N ARG A 25 20.29 2.66 -3.42
CA ARG A 25 19.58 2.26 -2.20
C ARG A 25 20.58 2.05 -1.07
N GLN A 26 20.35 2.73 0.02
CA GLN A 26 21.08 2.51 1.26
C GLN A 26 20.47 1.33 2.01
N LYS A 27 21.28 0.33 2.34
CA LYS A 27 20.87 -0.79 3.16
C LYS A 27 21.26 -0.51 4.60
N LYS A 28 20.27 -0.40 5.48
CA LYS A 28 20.46 -0.22 6.92
C LYS A 28 20.31 -1.57 7.61
N TYR A 29 21.36 -2.00 8.28
CA TYR A 29 21.31 -3.17 9.16
C TYR A 29 20.89 -2.70 10.55
N ARG A 30 19.85 -3.33 11.09
CA ARG A 30 19.33 -3.01 12.41
C ARG A 30 19.55 -4.16 13.37
N SER A 31 19.78 -3.85 14.65
CA SER A 31 19.74 -4.83 15.72
C SER A 31 18.32 -5.35 15.93
N GLU A 32 18.16 -6.41 16.71
CA GLU A 32 16.85 -6.93 17.16
C GLU A 32 16.04 -5.87 17.92
N THR A 33 16.70 -4.92 18.57
CA THR A 33 16.09 -3.78 19.25
C THR A 33 15.74 -2.61 18.33
N GLY A 34 15.98 -2.74 17.02
CA GLY A 34 15.68 -1.72 16.01
C GLY A 34 16.74 -0.62 15.84
N ALA A 35 17.82 -0.63 16.65
CA ALA A 35 18.92 0.31 16.49
C ALA A 35 19.71 0.05 15.19
N VAL A 36 20.09 1.12 14.48
CA VAL A 36 20.91 1.03 13.27
C VAL A 36 22.33 0.68 13.64
N LEU A 37 22.75 -0.55 13.34
CA LEU A 37 24.11 -1.05 13.62
C LEU A 37 25.12 -0.63 12.56
N HIS A 38 24.66 -0.55 11.30
CA HIS A 38 25.56 -0.36 10.18
C HIS A 38 24.79 0.24 8.98
N THR A 39 25.38 1.23 8.32
CA THR A 39 24.75 1.97 7.22
C THR A 39 25.50 1.92 5.89
N CYS A 40 26.51 1.09 5.78
CA CYS A 40 27.59 1.28 4.81
C CYS A 40 27.50 0.49 3.50
N VAL A 41 26.44 -0.23 3.21
CA VAL A 41 26.34 -0.91 1.91
C VAL A 41 25.37 -0.17 1.03
N GLN A 42 25.90 0.56 0.07
CA GLN A 42 25.11 1.16 -0.99
C GLN A 42 25.07 0.20 -2.16
N GLU A 43 23.85 -0.16 -2.54
CA GLU A 43 23.61 -0.96 -3.73
C GLU A 43 23.08 -0.01 -4.82
N ALA A 44 23.80 0.09 -5.92
CA ALA A 44 23.31 0.76 -7.12
C ALA A 44 22.63 -0.27 -8.01
N TYR A 45 21.42 0.00 -8.39
CA TYR A 45 20.68 -0.78 -9.37
C TYR A 45 20.51 0.08 -10.62
N VAL A 46 21.00 -0.41 -11.75
CA VAL A 46 20.58 0.12 -13.05
C VAL A 46 19.24 -0.53 -13.34
N VAL A 47 18.18 0.26 -13.31
CA VAL A 47 16.88 -0.20 -13.79
C VAL A 47 16.93 -0.08 -15.30
N ASP A 48 16.79 -1.20 -16.00
CA ASP A 48 16.50 -1.19 -17.43
C ASP A 48 15.37 -0.18 -17.68
N PHE A 49 15.51 0.64 -18.67
CA PHE A 49 14.72 1.81 -19.01
C PHE A 49 13.29 1.77 -18.47
N PRO A 50 12.85 2.79 -17.73
CA PRO A 50 11.49 2.83 -17.24
C PRO A 50 10.55 2.65 -18.43
N ARG A 51 9.61 1.69 -18.31
CA ARG A 51 8.63 1.39 -19.34
C ARG A 51 7.97 2.70 -19.81
N ASP A 52 8.10 2.99 -21.08
CA ASP A 52 7.40 4.09 -21.71
C ASP A 52 5.92 3.71 -21.88
N PHE A 53 5.09 4.16 -20.97
CA PHE A 53 3.66 3.89 -20.99
C PHE A 53 2.93 4.50 -22.19
N LYS A 54 3.54 5.47 -22.90
CA LYS A 54 2.99 6.00 -24.14
C LYS A 54 3.21 5.03 -25.30
N LYS A 55 4.39 4.41 -25.37
CA LYS A 55 4.73 3.41 -26.39
C LYS A 55 4.16 2.03 -26.08
N ASN A 56 4.16 1.67 -24.79
CA ASN A 56 3.70 0.38 -24.29
C ASN A 56 2.62 0.56 -23.22
N PRO A 57 1.39 0.95 -23.59
CA PRO A 57 0.30 1.13 -22.63
C PRO A 57 -0.06 -0.21 -21.95
N PRO A 58 -0.53 -0.17 -20.70
CA PRO A 58 -0.99 -1.38 -20.01
C PRO A 58 -2.17 -2.00 -20.75
N LYS A 59 -2.20 -3.34 -20.84
CA LYS A 59 -3.22 -4.11 -21.57
C LYS A 59 -3.76 -5.26 -20.70
N GLY A 60 -4.94 -5.74 -21.05
CA GLY A 60 -5.54 -6.91 -20.42
C GLY A 60 -5.62 -6.80 -18.88
N ALA A 61 -5.13 -7.83 -18.20
CA ALA A 61 -5.17 -7.92 -16.74
C ALA A 61 -4.42 -6.78 -16.02
N GLU A 62 -3.36 -6.25 -16.62
CA GLU A 62 -2.62 -5.10 -16.05
C GLU A 62 -3.48 -3.85 -16.04
N LEU A 63 -4.17 -3.55 -17.15
CA LEU A 63 -5.09 -2.41 -17.24
C LEU A 63 -6.26 -2.55 -16.26
N ALA A 64 -6.85 -3.74 -16.16
CA ALA A 64 -7.91 -4.04 -15.20
C ALA A 64 -7.43 -3.82 -13.75
N ASN A 65 -6.25 -4.32 -13.40
CA ASN A 65 -5.66 -4.11 -12.09
C ASN A 65 -5.40 -2.62 -11.79
N MET A 66 -4.90 -1.85 -12.76
CA MET A 66 -4.67 -0.42 -12.59
C MET A 66 -5.99 0.34 -12.37
N LYS A 67 -7.03 0.05 -13.15
CA LYS A 67 -8.36 0.66 -12.99
C LYS A 67 -8.93 0.38 -11.61
N ARG A 68 -8.98 -0.91 -11.22
CA ARG A 68 -9.47 -1.34 -9.91
C ARG A 68 -8.71 -0.69 -8.75
N PHE A 69 -7.36 -0.64 -8.84
CA PHE A 69 -6.56 0.01 -7.82
C PHE A 69 -6.83 1.52 -7.76
N GLY A 70 -7.00 2.17 -8.92
CA GLY A 70 -7.36 3.58 -9.00
C GLY A 70 -8.74 3.86 -8.38
N GLU A 71 -9.73 3.00 -8.63
CA GLU A 71 -11.07 3.09 -8.02
C GLU A 71 -11.02 2.89 -6.51
N ALA A 72 -10.34 1.83 -6.06
CA ALA A 72 -10.13 1.59 -4.63
C ALA A 72 -9.45 2.77 -3.92
N HIS A 73 -8.49 3.40 -4.59
CA HIS A 73 -7.81 4.58 -4.06
C HIS A 73 -8.77 5.78 -3.94
N ARG A 74 -9.52 6.09 -5.00
CA ARG A 74 -10.51 7.19 -4.98
C ARG A 74 -11.57 6.97 -3.91
N HIS A 75 -12.12 5.76 -3.83
CA HIS A 75 -13.12 5.42 -2.83
C HIS A 75 -12.57 5.51 -1.40
N SER A 76 -11.35 5.02 -1.16
CA SER A 76 -10.70 5.14 0.15
C SER A 76 -10.48 6.60 0.57
N LEU A 77 -10.12 7.49 -0.37
CA LEU A 77 -9.99 8.93 -0.10
C LEU A 77 -11.34 9.57 0.21
N ALA A 78 -12.41 9.21 -0.51
CA ALA A 78 -13.76 9.69 -0.26
C ALA A 78 -14.25 9.31 1.15
N LEU A 79 -14.04 8.05 1.56
CA LEU A 79 -14.36 7.58 2.91
C LEU A 79 -13.62 8.38 3.98
N ILE A 80 -12.31 8.59 3.80
CA ILE A 80 -11.49 9.34 4.76
C ILE A 80 -11.94 10.82 4.82
N LYS A 81 -12.23 11.43 3.66
CA LYS A 81 -12.71 12.81 3.59
C LYS A 81 -14.05 12.96 4.31
N ALA A 82 -15.01 12.09 4.02
CA ALA A 82 -16.32 12.08 4.69
C ALA A 82 -16.19 11.89 6.20
N GLY A 83 -15.28 11.03 6.66
CA GLY A 83 -15.02 10.80 8.07
C GLY A 83 -14.37 11.95 8.83
N LYS A 84 -13.81 12.94 8.12
CA LYS A 84 -13.20 14.14 8.70
C LYS A 84 -14.17 15.31 8.82
N LEU A 85 -15.31 15.28 8.11
CA LEU A 85 -16.30 16.35 8.17
C LEU A 85 -16.81 16.52 9.60
N THR A 86 -16.86 17.75 10.06
CA THR A 86 -17.52 18.09 11.33
C THR A 86 -19.05 18.05 11.16
N PRO A 87 -19.83 17.96 12.26
CA PRO A 87 -21.29 18.00 12.18
C PRO A 87 -21.81 19.28 11.48
N ASP A 88 -21.17 20.43 11.73
CA ASP A 88 -21.56 21.70 11.14
C ASP A 88 -21.27 21.75 9.63
N GLU A 89 -20.10 21.24 9.21
CA GLU A 89 -19.76 21.12 7.80
C GLU A 89 -20.73 20.17 7.07
N LEU A 90 -21.11 19.06 7.73
CA LEU A 90 -22.07 18.11 7.18
C LEU A 90 -23.46 18.74 7.02
N ALA A 91 -23.91 19.53 8.01
CA ALA A 91 -25.19 20.23 7.96
C ALA A 91 -25.25 21.33 6.89
N ALA A 92 -24.10 21.92 6.57
CA ALA A 92 -23.95 22.94 5.54
C ALA A 92 -24.01 22.41 4.10
N LEU A 93 -23.86 21.08 3.89
CA LEU A 93 -23.92 20.47 2.58
C LEU A 93 -25.34 20.43 2.01
N PRO A 94 -25.49 20.48 0.68
CA PRO A 94 -26.76 20.18 0.01
C PRO A 94 -27.28 18.79 0.42
N ALA A 95 -28.64 18.62 0.38
CA ALA A 95 -29.25 17.37 0.89
C ALA A 95 -28.69 16.10 0.26
N GLU A 96 -28.47 16.08 -1.06
CA GLU A 96 -27.91 14.93 -1.79
C GLU A 96 -26.47 14.63 -1.38
N GLU A 97 -25.63 15.68 -1.26
CA GLU A 97 -24.24 15.52 -0.85
C GLU A 97 -24.12 15.10 0.62
N ARG A 98 -25.02 15.55 1.46
CA ARG A 98 -25.11 15.18 2.87
C ARG A 98 -25.43 13.71 3.01
N GLU A 99 -26.45 13.22 2.32
CA GLU A 99 -26.82 11.79 2.34
C GLU A 99 -25.68 10.92 1.86
N ALA A 100 -25.01 11.28 0.76
CA ALA A 100 -23.84 10.56 0.27
C ALA A 100 -22.69 10.57 1.29
N ALA A 101 -22.42 11.69 1.96
CA ALA A 101 -21.41 11.79 2.98
C ALA A 101 -21.74 10.95 4.22
N GLU A 102 -23.01 10.89 4.63
CA GLU A 102 -23.46 10.04 5.74
C GLU A 102 -23.32 8.55 5.41
N GLN A 103 -23.64 8.11 4.20
CA GLN A 103 -23.44 6.74 3.74
C GLN A 103 -21.95 6.38 3.77
N LEU A 104 -21.07 7.26 3.27
CA LEU A 104 -19.62 7.04 3.32
C LEU A 104 -19.10 6.98 4.76
N ARG A 105 -19.63 7.77 5.69
CA ARG A 105 -19.28 7.71 7.11
C ARG A 105 -19.72 6.40 7.75
N ALA A 106 -20.89 5.90 7.43
CA ALA A 106 -21.39 4.61 7.90
C ALA A 106 -20.49 3.48 7.40
N GLN A 107 -20.13 3.48 6.11
CA GLN A 107 -19.20 2.51 5.54
C GLN A 107 -17.81 2.60 6.21
N LEU A 108 -17.29 3.80 6.42
CA LEU A 108 -16.01 3.98 7.11
C LEU A 108 -16.04 3.42 8.53
N ALA A 109 -17.15 3.57 9.26
CA ALA A 109 -17.30 3.01 10.60
C ALA A 109 -17.16 1.47 10.58
N VAL A 110 -17.78 0.80 9.62
CA VAL A 110 -17.64 -0.65 9.42
C VAL A 110 -16.19 -1.03 9.15
N TYR A 111 -15.51 -0.32 8.25
CA TYR A 111 -14.09 -0.60 7.95
C TYR A 111 -13.17 -0.31 9.13
N LYS A 112 -13.43 0.71 9.94
CA LYS A 112 -12.67 0.97 11.17
C LYS A 112 -12.76 -0.18 12.15
N VAL A 113 -13.96 -0.72 12.37
CA VAL A 113 -14.15 -1.90 13.23
C VAL A 113 -13.37 -3.11 12.71
N ARG A 114 -13.39 -3.36 11.39
CA ARG A 114 -12.61 -4.44 10.75
C ARG A 114 -11.11 -4.20 10.90
N PHE A 115 -10.66 -2.97 10.70
CA PHE A 115 -9.26 -2.57 10.87
C PHE A 115 -8.77 -2.83 12.29
N GLU A 116 -9.55 -2.48 13.30
CA GLU A 116 -9.20 -2.71 14.71
C GLU A 116 -9.22 -4.20 15.09
N LYS A 117 -10.19 -4.95 14.57
CA LYS A 117 -10.29 -6.40 14.85
C LYS A 117 -9.07 -7.19 14.39
N GLN A 118 -8.39 -6.76 13.31
CA GLN A 118 -7.19 -7.46 12.83
C GLN A 118 -6.04 -7.50 13.85
N PHE A 119 -6.01 -6.56 14.80
CA PHE A 119 -5.00 -6.54 15.88
C PHE A 119 -5.41 -7.35 17.11
N LYS A 120 -6.71 -7.62 17.27
CA LYS A 120 -7.26 -8.38 18.40
C LYS A 120 -7.34 -9.89 18.15
N GLY A 121 -7.05 -10.33 16.91
CA GLY A 121 -7.17 -11.74 16.54
C GLY A 121 -6.61 -12.05 15.16
N THR A 122 -7.35 -12.83 14.38
CA THR A 122 -7.00 -13.16 13.01
C THR A 122 -7.10 -11.94 12.10
N PRO A 123 -6.21 -11.81 11.11
CA PRO A 123 -6.33 -10.78 10.09
C PRO A 123 -7.69 -10.80 9.38
N ASP A 124 -8.09 -9.70 8.79
CA ASP A 124 -9.36 -9.61 8.05
C ASP A 124 -9.45 -10.74 6.99
N PRO A 125 -10.55 -11.48 6.92
CA PRO A 125 -10.71 -12.62 6.02
C PRO A 125 -10.67 -12.25 4.53
N GLN A 126 -10.91 -10.99 4.18
CA GLN A 126 -10.80 -10.47 2.82
C GLN A 126 -9.41 -9.87 2.51
N ALA A 127 -8.54 -9.74 3.51
CA ALA A 127 -7.19 -9.24 3.28
C ALA A 127 -6.41 -10.18 2.34
N PRO A 128 -5.53 -9.65 1.47
CA PRO A 128 -4.67 -10.46 0.63
C PRO A 128 -3.84 -11.46 1.41
N LEU A 129 -3.55 -12.61 0.80
CA LEU A 129 -2.66 -13.59 1.39
C LEU A 129 -1.27 -13.01 1.62
N LEU A 130 -0.66 -13.43 2.71
CA LEU A 130 0.72 -13.09 3.04
C LEU A 130 1.65 -13.83 2.07
N PRO A 131 2.52 -13.14 1.33
CA PRO A 131 3.46 -13.81 0.45
C PRO A 131 4.47 -14.64 1.25
N LYS A 132 4.86 -15.79 0.71
CA LYS A 132 5.85 -16.68 1.33
C LYS A 132 7.21 -16.01 1.58
N SER A 133 7.52 -14.95 0.83
CA SER A 133 8.72 -14.13 1.00
C SER A 133 8.64 -13.11 2.13
N SER A 134 7.48 -12.97 2.78
CA SER A 134 7.33 -12.05 3.91
C SER A 134 8.07 -12.55 5.13
N PRO A 135 8.76 -11.68 5.89
CA PRO A 135 9.40 -12.05 7.16
C PRO A 135 8.38 -12.55 8.20
N ASP A 136 7.12 -12.12 8.09
CA ASP A 136 6.04 -12.53 9.01
C ASP A 136 5.39 -13.87 8.60
N TYR A 137 5.84 -14.50 7.49
CA TYR A 137 5.27 -15.75 7.01
C TYR A 137 5.76 -16.93 7.84
N ASN A 138 4.83 -17.68 8.44
CA ASN A 138 5.14 -18.91 9.17
C ASN A 138 4.92 -20.13 8.26
N PRO A 139 5.99 -20.84 7.82
CA PRO A 139 5.85 -22.00 6.94
C PRO A 139 5.15 -23.21 7.61
N ASN A 140 5.11 -23.25 8.94
CA ASN A 140 4.51 -24.35 9.70
C ASN A 140 3.00 -24.15 9.98
N SER A 141 2.42 -23.03 9.53
CA SER A 141 1.00 -22.77 9.71
C SER A 141 0.16 -23.51 8.69
N SER A 142 -0.77 -24.33 9.14
CA SER A 142 -1.77 -25.00 8.28
C SER A 142 -2.90 -24.07 7.82
N LYS A 143 -3.02 -22.87 8.44
CA LYS A 143 -4.07 -21.89 8.13
C LYS A 143 -3.57 -20.84 7.13
N PRO A 144 -4.45 -20.35 6.22
CA PRO A 144 -4.11 -19.26 5.33
C PRO A 144 -3.70 -18.02 6.11
N GLN A 145 -2.48 -17.55 5.86
CA GLN A 145 -1.96 -16.34 6.50
C GLN A 145 -2.30 -15.13 5.63
N ARG A 146 -2.87 -14.11 6.23
CA ARG A 146 -3.30 -12.89 5.54
C ARG A 146 -2.53 -11.69 6.04
N ARG A 147 -2.38 -10.67 5.20
CA ARG A 147 -1.69 -9.43 5.56
C ARG A 147 -2.44 -8.67 6.65
N ARG A 148 -1.67 -8.08 7.56
CA ARG A 148 -2.16 -7.04 8.49
C ARG A 148 -1.68 -5.69 8.03
N TYR A 149 -2.50 -4.69 8.23
CA TYR A 149 -2.21 -3.32 7.81
C TYR A 149 -2.13 -2.43 9.05
N TYR A 150 -1.07 -1.65 9.16
CA TYR A 150 -0.83 -0.75 10.29
C TYR A 150 -1.34 0.67 10.06
N SER A 151 -1.93 0.92 8.89
CA SER A 151 -2.47 2.22 8.50
C SER A 151 -3.86 2.02 7.89
N LEU A 152 -4.84 2.75 8.42
CA LEU A 152 -6.22 2.70 7.92
C LEU A 152 -6.33 2.99 6.42
N PRO A 153 -5.65 4.02 5.85
CA PRO A 153 -5.72 4.26 4.41
C PRO A 153 -5.20 3.11 3.56
N THR A 154 -4.16 2.42 4.02
CA THR A 154 -3.60 1.26 3.31
C THR A 154 -4.53 0.07 3.41
N PHE A 155 -5.13 -0.15 4.59
CA PHE A 155 -6.15 -1.18 4.81
C PHE A 155 -7.35 -0.96 3.88
N LEU A 156 -7.94 0.23 3.86
CA LEU A 156 -9.08 0.57 3.02
C LEU A 156 -8.81 0.27 1.54
N ARG A 157 -7.68 0.77 1.00
CA ARG A 157 -7.31 0.51 -0.40
C ARG A 157 -7.21 -0.97 -0.73
N ALA A 158 -6.61 -1.75 0.17
CA ALA A 158 -6.44 -3.18 -0.04
C ALA A 158 -7.78 -3.92 -0.02
N ILE A 159 -8.62 -3.66 0.99
CA ILE A 159 -9.91 -4.35 1.14
C ILE A 159 -10.87 -3.96 0.03
N ILE A 160 -11.03 -2.68 -0.28
CA ILE A 160 -11.89 -2.21 -1.37
C ILE A 160 -11.43 -2.80 -2.72
N SER A 161 -10.10 -2.85 -2.97
CA SER A 161 -9.58 -3.48 -4.19
C SER A 161 -9.91 -4.98 -4.28
N MET A 162 -9.97 -5.69 -3.15
CA MET A 162 -10.37 -7.09 -3.11
C MET A 162 -11.89 -7.27 -3.30
N GLU A 163 -12.69 -6.39 -2.70
CA GLU A 163 -14.16 -6.38 -2.88
C GLU A 163 -14.53 -6.12 -4.34
N LEU A 164 -13.90 -5.13 -4.99
CA LEU A 164 -14.08 -4.86 -6.41
C LEU A 164 -13.69 -6.07 -7.28
N LYS A 165 -12.59 -6.75 -6.94
CA LYS A 165 -12.20 -7.97 -7.64
C LYS A 165 -13.24 -9.10 -7.53
N SER A 166 -13.87 -9.23 -6.37
CA SER A 166 -14.89 -10.26 -6.13
C SER A 166 -16.20 -9.96 -6.83
N SER A 167 -16.52 -8.70 -7.11
CA SER A 167 -17.72 -8.28 -7.84
C SER A 167 -17.57 -8.39 -9.37
N GLU A 168 -16.35 -8.53 -9.88
CA GLU A 168 -16.06 -8.73 -11.32
C GLU A 168 -16.13 -10.20 -11.74
N GLN A 169 -16.24 -11.15 -10.79
CA GLN A 169 -16.34 -12.59 -11.01
C GLN A 169 -17.78 -13.08 -10.98
#